data_8baba8bb350b3a1c2bb5b1fdb42cdae5
#
_entry.id   8baba8bb350b3a1c2bb5b1fdb42cdae5
#
_cell.length_a   1.000
_cell.length_b   1.000
_cell.length_c   1.000
_cell.angle_alpha   90.00
_cell.angle_beta   90.00
_cell.angle_gamma   90.00
#
_symmetry.space_group_name_H-M   'P 1'
#
loop_
_entity.id
_entity.type
_entity.pdbx_description
1 polymer ?
#
loop_
_entity_poly.entity_id
_entity_poly.type
_entity_poly.pdbx_seq_one_letter_code
_entity_poly.pdbx_strand_id
1 'polypeptide(L)'
;MDNLKYKLLILFFIFLNACSSIPKNTADGCSIFSERYLWYKHAKKTELKWGTPIYLQLAIIKMESDFDWLAKPQRYKLFKVIPYKRPTSSFGYSQAVKGTWKQYKEETGNKYALRSRFKDSVDFIGWYTNKTEKILKISKKDAFRQYIAYHEGWGAYKNYKNKQKVIGLAKRVEKQSKKYKKQLNDCKSSLTTKKYIIF
;
A
#
# COMPACT_ATOMS: atom_id res chain seq x y z
N MET A 1 -24.32 -36.14 -20.58
CA MET A 1 -23.79 -34.78 -20.91
C MET A 1 -23.90 -33.77 -19.78
N ASP A 2 -24.69 -34.02 -18.74
CA ASP A 2 -24.97 -33.04 -17.68
C ASP A 2 -23.92 -32.95 -16.57
N ASN A 3 -23.23 -34.05 -16.24
CA ASN A 3 -22.19 -34.06 -15.20
C ASN A 3 -20.97 -33.18 -15.52
N LEU A 4 -20.65 -32.95 -16.78
CA LEU A 4 -19.50 -32.12 -17.19
C LEU A 4 -19.83 -30.63 -17.02
N LYS A 5 -21.08 -30.22 -17.29
CA LYS A 5 -21.53 -28.84 -17.10
C LYS A 5 -21.53 -28.45 -15.62
N TYR A 6 -21.98 -29.34 -14.72
CA TYR A 6 -21.94 -29.11 -13.26
C TYR A 6 -20.51 -29.07 -12.74
N LYS A 7 -19.61 -29.90 -13.21
CA LYS A 7 -18.18 -29.84 -12.85
C LYS A 7 -17.50 -28.54 -13.30
N LEU A 8 -17.81 -28.07 -14.50
CA LEU A 8 -17.33 -26.76 -14.99
C LEU A 8 -17.92 -25.59 -14.21
N LEU A 9 -19.21 -25.64 -13.82
CA LEU A 9 -19.84 -24.62 -12.98
C LEU A 9 -19.22 -24.58 -11.59
N ILE A 10 -18.99 -25.72 -10.96
CA ILE A 10 -18.34 -25.83 -9.65
C ILE A 10 -16.90 -25.31 -9.70
N LEU A 11 -16.15 -25.65 -10.76
CA LEU A 11 -14.80 -25.11 -10.97
C LEU A 11 -14.81 -23.57 -11.10
N PHE A 12 -15.78 -23.01 -11.82
CA PHE A 12 -15.95 -21.56 -11.99
C PHE A 12 -16.26 -20.86 -10.66
N PHE A 13 -17.11 -21.46 -9.80
CA PHE A 13 -17.42 -20.93 -8.47
C PHE A 13 -16.23 -20.98 -7.50
N ILE A 14 -15.33 -21.97 -7.63
CA ILE A 14 -14.13 -22.06 -6.79
C ILE A 14 -13.14 -20.93 -7.12
N PHE A 15 -13.06 -20.50 -8.39
CA PHE A 15 -12.20 -19.37 -8.80
C PHE A 15 -12.72 -18.00 -8.35
N LEU A 16 -14.01 -17.84 -8.01
CA LEU A 16 -14.58 -16.57 -7.56
C LEU A 16 -14.18 -16.19 -6.12
N ASN A 17 -13.68 -17.13 -5.32
CA ASN A 17 -13.22 -16.86 -3.94
C ASN A 17 -11.78 -16.34 -3.82
N ALA A 18 -11.09 -16.09 -4.93
CA ALA A 18 -9.75 -15.48 -4.95
C ALA A 18 -9.76 -13.96 -4.72
N CYS A 19 -10.87 -13.38 -4.23
CA CYS A 19 -10.92 -11.97 -3.86
C CYS A 19 -9.92 -11.72 -2.73
N SER A 20 -8.99 -10.80 -2.96
CA SER A 20 -8.01 -10.33 -1.99
C SER A 20 -8.73 -9.67 -0.81
N SER A 21 -9.15 -10.47 0.17
CA SER A 21 -9.74 -9.94 1.39
C SER A 21 -8.72 -9.11 2.17
N ILE A 22 -9.18 -8.09 2.87
CA ILE A 22 -8.35 -7.32 3.81
C ILE A 22 -7.84 -8.28 4.89
N PRO A 23 -6.55 -8.22 5.30
CA PRO A 23 -6.05 -9.03 6.42
C PRO A 23 -6.87 -8.80 7.69
N LYS A 24 -7.12 -9.86 8.45
CA LYS A 24 -7.96 -9.79 9.67
C LYS A 24 -7.39 -8.85 10.72
N ASN A 25 -6.06 -8.81 10.85
CA ASN A 25 -5.39 -7.90 11.78
C ASN A 25 -4.38 -7.03 11.05
N THR A 26 -4.85 -5.90 10.53
CA THR A 26 -4.01 -4.91 9.84
C THR A 26 -3.16 -4.05 10.79
N ALA A 27 -3.31 -4.20 12.11
CA ALA A 27 -2.48 -3.50 13.09
C ALA A 27 -1.19 -4.26 13.46
N ASP A 28 -1.03 -5.49 12.95
CA ASP A 28 0.11 -6.36 13.24
C ASP A 28 0.80 -6.84 11.97
N GLY A 29 2.08 -6.44 11.81
CA GLY A 29 2.87 -6.76 10.61
C GLY A 29 3.15 -8.25 10.43
N CYS A 30 3.28 -9.01 11.52
CA CYS A 30 3.46 -10.45 11.48
C CYS A 30 2.19 -11.15 11.01
N SER A 31 1.03 -10.74 11.54
CA SER A 31 -0.28 -11.27 11.13
C SER A 31 -0.55 -11.00 9.65
N ILE A 32 -0.29 -9.79 9.16
CA ILE A 32 -0.43 -9.45 7.74
C ILE A 32 0.35 -10.44 6.87
N PHE A 33 1.61 -10.68 7.18
CA PHE A 33 2.46 -11.54 6.37
C PHE A 33 2.27 -13.03 6.61
N SER A 34 1.73 -13.45 7.77
CA SER A 34 1.33 -14.84 7.98
C SER A 34 0.12 -15.22 7.14
N GLU A 35 -0.85 -14.31 6.99
CA GLU A 35 -2.01 -14.48 6.12
C GLU A 35 -1.66 -14.30 4.64
N ARG A 36 -0.71 -13.42 4.32
CA ARG A 36 -0.35 -12.97 2.98
C ARG A 36 1.15 -13.09 2.74
N TYR A 37 1.68 -14.31 2.78
CA TYR A 37 3.12 -14.54 2.66
C TYR A 37 3.76 -13.95 1.40
N LEU A 38 3.09 -14.00 0.25
CA LEU A 38 3.57 -13.37 -0.97
C LEU A 38 3.75 -11.85 -0.83
N TRP A 39 2.99 -11.21 0.07
CA TRP A 39 3.15 -9.79 0.33
C TRP A 39 4.48 -9.47 0.99
N TYR A 40 4.96 -10.36 1.88
CA TYR A 40 6.30 -10.21 2.44
C TYR A 40 7.37 -10.25 1.35
N LYS A 41 7.28 -11.21 0.41
CA LYS A 41 8.22 -11.29 -0.73
C LYS A 41 8.20 -10.01 -1.58
N HIS A 42 7.01 -9.47 -1.86
CA HIS A 42 6.87 -8.23 -2.63
C HIS A 42 7.42 -7.02 -1.89
N ALA A 43 7.08 -6.85 -0.62
CA ALA A 43 7.59 -5.77 0.22
C ALA A 43 9.12 -5.86 0.40
N LYS A 44 9.66 -7.07 0.56
CA LYS A 44 11.11 -7.31 0.65
C LYS A 44 11.83 -6.97 -0.67
N LYS A 45 11.25 -7.36 -1.82
CA LYS A 45 11.77 -6.98 -3.14
C LYS A 45 11.82 -5.46 -3.31
N THR A 46 10.79 -4.76 -2.88
CA THR A 46 10.72 -3.29 -2.88
C THR A 46 11.78 -2.66 -1.98
N GLU A 47 11.96 -3.21 -0.77
CA GLU A 47 13.02 -2.74 0.14
C GLU A 47 14.41 -2.89 -0.47
N LEU A 48 14.70 -4.03 -1.11
CA LEU A 48 15.97 -4.27 -1.79
C LEU A 48 16.18 -3.34 -2.99
N LYS A 49 15.14 -3.09 -3.78
CA LYS A 49 15.20 -2.26 -4.99
C LYS A 49 15.32 -0.77 -4.70
N TRP A 50 14.53 -0.28 -3.74
CA TRP A 50 14.37 1.16 -3.49
C TRP A 50 14.98 1.63 -2.15
N GLY A 51 15.37 0.70 -1.28
CA GLY A 51 15.86 1.01 0.07
C GLY A 51 14.75 1.46 1.05
N THR A 52 13.49 1.36 0.67
CA THR A 52 12.35 1.75 1.50
C THR A 52 12.01 0.63 2.48
N PRO A 53 12.15 0.85 3.81
CA PRO A 53 11.92 -0.21 4.78
C PRO A 53 10.50 -0.78 4.71
N ILE A 54 10.36 -2.10 4.91
CA ILE A 54 9.07 -2.80 4.87
C ILE A 54 8.06 -2.16 5.83
N TYR A 55 8.49 -1.82 7.04
CA TYR A 55 7.62 -1.21 8.06
C TYR A 55 7.03 0.14 7.61
N LEU A 56 7.76 0.92 6.80
CA LEU A 56 7.25 2.18 6.24
C LEU A 56 6.24 1.91 5.12
N GLN A 57 6.52 0.94 4.24
CA GLN A 57 5.59 0.55 3.17
C GLN A 57 4.23 0.16 3.75
N LEU A 58 4.22 -0.70 4.78
CA LEU A 58 2.99 -1.13 5.47
C LEU A 58 2.28 0.04 6.17
N ALA A 59 3.03 0.92 6.84
CA ALA A 59 2.45 2.05 7.57
C ALA A 59 1.77 3.06 6.64
N ILE A 60 2.31 3.29 5.44
CA ILE A 60 1.67 4.12 4.41
C ILE A 60 0.39 3.43 3.93
N ILE A 61 0.42 2.15 3.54
CA ILE A 61 -0.78 1.42 3.10
C ILE A 61 -1.85 1.41 4.18
N LYS A 62 -1.48 1.16 5.43
CA LYS A 62 -2.41 1.22 6.58
C LYS A 62 -3.12 2.55 6.68
N MET A 63 -2.41 3.66 6.51
CA MET A 63 -2.98 5.00 6.59
C MET A 63 -3.85 5.36 5.38
N GLU A 64 -3.45 4.94 4.19
CA GLU A 64 -4.10 5.31 2.93
C GLU A 64 -5.39 4.52 2.65
N SER A 65 -5.38 3.23 2.96
CA SER A 65 -6.47 2.33 2.56
C SER A 65 -6.86 1.29 3.61
N ASP A 66 -6.12 1.20 4.72
CA ASP A 66 -6.23 0.06 5.66
C ASP A 66 -6.18 -1.31 4.96
N PHE A 67 -5.33 -1.42 3.95
CA PHE A 67 -5.18 -2.62 3.11
C PHE A 67 -6.40 -2.97 2.24
N ASP A 68 -7.33 -2.04 2.04
CA ASP A 68 -8.40 -2.20 1.06
C ASP A 68 -7.88 -1.93 -0.36
N TRP A 69 -7.90 -2.95 -1.20
CA TRP A 69 -7.45 -2.90 -2.59
C TRP A 69 -8.37 -2.10 -3.52
N LEU A 70 -9.62 -1.88 -3.12
CA LEU A 70 -10.61 -1.10 -3.86
C LEU A 70 -10.88 0.27 -3.23
N ALA A 71 -10.11 0.66 -2.20
CA ALA A 71 -10.32 1.92 -1.50
C ALA A 71 -10.38 3.11 -2.48
N LYS A 72 -11.36 3.96 -2.25
CA LYS A 72 -11.62 5.19 -3.03
C LYS A 72 -12.02 6.32 -2.10
N PRO A 73 -11.65 7.58 -2.37
CA PRO A 73 -12.17 8.72 -1.62
C PRO A 73 -13.70 8.74 -1.65
N GLN A 74 -14.29 9.18 -0.55
CA GLN A 74 -15.74 9.39 -0.50
C GLN A 74 -16.17 10.43 -1.55
N ARG A 75 -17.34 10.24 -2.14
CA ARG A 75 -17.93 11.21 -3.06
C ARG A 75 -18.44 12.43 -2.28
N TYR A 76 -18.29 13.61 -2.86
CA TYR A 76 -19.08 14.74 -2.42
C TYR A 76 -20.57 14.42 -2.58
N LYS A 77 -21.38 14.92 -1.68
CA LYS A 77 -22.84 14.75 -1.73
C LYS A 77 -23.48 16.09 -2.08
N LEU A 78 -24.23 16.11 -3.19
CA LEU A 78 -25.12 17.21 -3.52
C LEU A 78 -26.35 17.13 -2.60
N PHE A 79 -26.77 18.24 -2.01
CA PHE A 79 -27.86 18.32 -1.02
C PHE A 79 -27.71 17.30 0.13
N LYS A 80 -26.46 16.94 0.52
CA LYS A 80 -26.10 15.96 1.57
C LYS A 80 -26.51 14.50 1.28
N VAL A 81 -27.25 14.22 0.20
CA VAL A 81 -27.79 12.89 -0.11
C VAL A 81 -27.28 12.30 -1.42
N ILE A 82 -27.20 13.07 -2.49
CA ILE A 82 -26.90 12.56 -3.83
C ILE A 82 -25.37 12.49 -4.03
N PRO A 83 -24.76 11.28 -4.24
CA PRO A 83 -23.32 11.16 -4.51
C PRO A 83 -22.97 11.84 -5.84
N TYR A 84 -22.08 12.84 -5.78
CA TYR A 84 -21.61 13.58 -6.96
C TYR A 84 -20.25 13.08 -7.41
N LYS A 85 -19.22 13.92 -7.42
CA LYS A 85 -17.85 13.55 -7.84
C LYS A 85 -16.94 13.22 -6.65
N ARG A 86 -15.82 12.55 -6.92
CA ARG A 86 -14.79 12.32 -5.92
C ARG A 86 -13.81 13.52 -5.86
N PRO A 87 -13.27 13.85 -4.68
CA PRO A 87 -12.30 14.94 -4.53
C PRO A 87 -11.02 14.70 -5.31
N THR A 88 -10.58 13.45 -5.41
CA THR A 88 -9.35 13.06 -6.11
C THR A 88 -9.55 11.78 -6.92
N SER A 89 -8.57 11.45 -7.76
CA SER A 89 -8.51 10.19 -8.52
C SER A 89 -7.76 9.07 -7.78
N SER A 90 -7.50 9.23 -6.47
CA SER A 90 -6.78 8.23 -5.68
C SER A 90 -7.54 6.90 -5.61
N PHE A 91 -6.76 5.77 -5.60
CA PHE A 91 -7.34 4.44 -5.68
C PHE A 91 -6.40 3.36 -5.15
N GLY A 92 -7.02 2.32 -4.54
CA GLY A 92 -6.37 1.07 -4.13
C GLY A 92 -5.46 1.22 -2.92
N TYR A 93 -4.55 0.27 -2.74
CA TYR A 93 -3.69 0.18 -1.55
C TYR A 93 -2.92 1.46 -1.23
N SER A 94 -2.29 2.06 -2.23
CA SER A 94 -1.41 3.23 -2.07
C SER A 94 -2.11 4.57 -2.21
N GLN A 95 -3.40 4.61 -2.52
CA GLN A 95 -4.17 5.82 -2.82
C GLN A 95 -3.47 6.78 -3.81
N ALA A 96 -2.61 6.23 -4.67
CA ALA A 96 -1.94 7.01 -5.71
C ALA A 96 -2.97 7.65 -6.66
N VAL A 97 -2.80 8.92 -6.97
CA VAL A 97 -3.61 9.61 -7.99
C VAL A 97 -3.17 9.22 -9.40
N LYS A 98 -4.07 9.36 -10.38
CA LYS A 98 -3.81 8.93 -11.78
C LYS A 98 -2.53 9.52 -12.37
N GLY A 99 -2.28 10.82 -12.18
CA GLY A 99 -1.09 11.50 -12.71
C GLY A 99 0.21 10.94 -12.16
N THR A 100 0.33 10.82 -10.83
CA THR A 100 1.53 10.28 -10.18
C THR A 100 1.73 8.79 -10.50
N TRP A 101 0.63 8.02 -10.63
CA TRP A 101 0.72 6.62 -11.06
C TRP A 101 1.19 6.47 -12.50
N LYS A 102 0.76 7.37 -13.40
CA LYS A 102 1.25 7.40 -14.79
C LYS A 102 2.76 7.69 -14.82
N GLN A 103 3.21 8.71 -14.10
CA GLN A 103 4.63 9.05 -13.97
C GLN A 103 5.47 7.85 -13.45
N TYR A 104 4.99 7.17 -12.41
CA TYR A 104 5.65 5.97 -11.90
C TYR A 104 5.80 4.89 -12.98
N LYS A 105 4.74 4.61 -13.74
CA LYS A 105 4.79 3.60 -14.82
C LYS A 105 5.77 3.97 -15.93
N GLU A 106 5.82 5.23 -16.29
CA GLU A 106 6.72 5.75 -17.32
C GLU A 106 8.19 5.67 -16.86
N GLU A 107 8.49 6.13 -15.65
CA GLU A 107 9.85 6.14 -15.13
C GLU A 107 10.41 4.75 -14.79
N THR A 108 9.54 3.79 -14.46
CA THR A 108 9.98 2.44 -14.07
C THR A 108 9.85 1.39 -15.17
N GLY A 109 9.20 1.74 -16.29
CA GLY A 109 8.85 0.78 -17.35
C GLY A 109 7.73 -0.21 -16.96
N ASN A 110 7.11 -0.07 -15.79
CA ASN A 110 6.10 -1.00 -15.28
C ASN A 110 4.71 -0.72 -15.89
N LYS A 111 4.59 -0.85 -17.20
CA LYS A 111 3.39 -0.47 -17.99
C LYS A 111 2.09 -1.10 -17.50
N TYR A 112 2.15 -2.35 -16.99
CA TYR A 112 0.99 -3.14 -16.55
C TYR A 112 0.72 -3.08 -15.05
N ALA A 113 1.34 -2.15 -14.33
CA ALA A 113 1.10 -1.97 -12.91
C ALA A 113 -0.35 -1.54 -12.63
N LEU A 114 -0.96 -2.14 -11.59
CA LEU A 114 -2.33 -1.86 -11.14
C LEU A 114 -2.32 -1.35 -9.70
N ARG A 115 -3.03 -0.25 -9.44
CA ARG A 115 -3.15 0.35 -8.09
C ARG A 115 -3.88 -0.55 -7.09
N SER A 116 -4.64 -1.54 -7.57
CA SER A 116 -5.33 -2.57 -6.78
C SER A 116 -4.47 -3.81 -6.48
N ARG A 117 -3.24 -3.92 -7.00
CA ARG A 117 -2.33 -5.03 -6.69
C ARG A 117 -1.31 -4.61 -5.66
N PHE A 118 -1.20 -5.40 -4.58
CA PHE A 118 -0.28 -5.11 -3.48
C PHE A 118 1.17 -4.96 -3.95
N LYS A 119 1.67 -5.88 -4.80
CA LYS A 119 3.04 -5.84 -5.34
C LYS A 119 3.37 -4.53 -6.06
N ASP A 120 2.41 -4.01 -6.84
CA ASP A 120 2.62 -2.79 -7.60
C ASP A 120 2.52 -1.56 -6.71
N SER A 121 1.66 -1.61 -5.70
CA SER A 121 1.48 -0.52 -4.73
C SER A 121 2.69 -0.37 -3.80
N VAL A 122 3.30 -1.46 -3.35
CA VAL A 122 4.55 -1.35 -2.56
C VAL A 122 5.72 -0.88 -3.42
N ASP A 123 5.84 -1.34 -4.68
CA ASP A 123 6.87 -0.85 -5.61
C ASP A 123 6.70 0.65 -5.90
N PHE A 124 5.46 1.12 -6.08
CA PHE A 124 5.14 2.54 -6.20
C PHE A 124 5.55 3.34 -4.96
N ILE A 125 5.23 2.85 -3.75
CA ILE A 125 5.64 3.50 -2.49
C ILE A 125 7.17 3.56 -2.42
N GLY A 126 7.85 2.49 -2.80
CA GLY A 126 9.31 2.45 -2.87
C GLY A 126 9.89 3.49 -3.82
N TRP A 127 9.37 3.57 -5.03
CA TRP A 127 9.75 4.58 -6.02
C TRP A 127 9.50 6.01 -5.49
N TYR A 128 8.34 6.26 -4.91
CA TYR A 128 7.96 7.58 -4.43
C TYR A 128 8.86 8.06 -3.28
N THR A 129 9.09 7.21 -2.28
CA THR A 129 9.95 7.54 -1.14
C THR A 129 11.42 7.69 -1.56
N ASN A 130 11.87 6.94 -2.56
CA ASN A 130 13.20 7.12 -3.15
C ASN A 130 13.33 8.46 -3.87
N LYS A 131 12.30 8.90 -4.62
CA LYS A 131 12.27 10.26 -5.19
C LYS A 131 12.20 11.33 -4.12
N THR A 132 11.43 11.13 -3.06
CA THR A 132 11.38 12.04 -1.91
C THR A 132 12.76 12.25 -1.29
N GLU A 133 13.53 11.17 -1.10
CA GLU A 133 14.91 11.29 -0.59
C GLU A 133 15.80 12.08 -1.55
N LYS A 134 15.68 11.83 -2.85
CA LYS A 134 16.51 12.54 -3.87
C LYS A 134 16.15 14.03 -3.96
N ILE A 135 14.86 14.37 -3.94
CA ILE A 135 14.37 15.76 -4.14
C ILE A 135 14.46 16.58 -2.86
N LEU A 136 14.01 16.02 -1.74
CA LEU A 136 13.86 16.74 -0.47
C LEU A 136 14.95 16.42 0.56
N LYS A 137 15.87 15.49 0.25
CA LYS A 137 16.93 15.02 1.16
C LYS A 137 16.38 14.43 2.47
N ILE A 138 15.20 13.80 2.40
CA ILE A 138 14.53 13.16 3.53
C ILE A 138 14.87 11.68 3.54
N SER A 139 15.50 11.21 4.64
CA SER A 139 15.82 9.78 4.79
C SER A 139 14.58 8.90 4.66
N LYS A 140 14.68 7.76 3.97
CA LYS A 140 13.64 6.73 3.88
C LYS A 140 13.27 6.12 5.24
N LYS A 141 14.08 6.32 6.28
CA LYS A 141 13.79 5.88 7.65
C LYS A 141 12.95 6.89 8.43
N ASP A 142 12.80 8.12 7.93
CA ASP A 142 11.99 9.18 8.54
C ASP A 142 10.53 9.06 8.08
N ALA A 143 9.78 8.20 8.75
CA ALA A 143 8.41 7.91 8.39
C ALA A 143 7.50 9.16 8.48
N PHE A 144 7.76 10.08 9.41
CA PHE A 144 6.99 11.30 9.58
C PHE A 144 7.11 12.21 8.35
N ARG A 145 8.33 12.59 7.99
CA ARG A 145 8.56 13.51 6.87
C ARG A 145 8.30 12.85 5.50
N GLN A 146 8.59 11.56 5.36
CA GLN A 146 8.25 10.79 4.17
C GLN A 146 6.74 10.77 3.92
N TYR A 147 5.93 10.57 4.97
CA TYR A 147 4.48 10.58 4.81
C TYR A 147 3.92 11.97 4.49
N ILE A 148 4.46 13.03 5.07
CA ILE A 148 4.08 14.41 4.69
C ILE A 148 4.31 14.64 3.20
N ALA A 149 5.50 14.27 2.69
CA ALA A 149 5.82 14.40 1.27
C ALA A 149 4.91 13.52 0.39
N TYR A 150 4.55 12.34 0.88
CA TYR A 150 3.63 11.43 0.20
C TYR A 150 2.23 12.02 0.05
N HIS A 151 1.70 12.58 1.12
CA HIS A 151 0.34 13.14 1.18
C HIS A 151 0.21 14.48 0.44
N GLU A 152 1.18 15.39 0.62
CA GLU A 152 1.13 16.75 0.09
C GLU A 152 1.74 16.88 -1.31
N GLY A 153 2.58 15.93 -1.69
CA GLY A 153 3.43 16.04 -2.87
C GLY A 153 4.70 16.87 -2.62
N TRP A 154 5.71 16.65 -3.45
CA TRP A 154 7.03 17.29 -3.27
C TRP A 154 6.99 18.81 -3.35
N GLY A 155 6.16 19.37 -4.24
CA GLY A 155 6.03 20.83 -4.42
C GLY A 155 5.41 21.52 -3.22
N ALA A 156 4.40 20.91 -2.59
CA ALA A 156 3.70 21.50 -1.44
C ALA A 156 4.34 21.14 -0.09
N TYR A 157 5.36 20.27 -0.06
CA TYR A 157 6.00 19.82 1.17
C TYR A 157 6.47 20.97 2.07
N LYS A 158 7.07 22.02 1.52
CA LYS A 158 7.60 23.14 2.31
C LYS A 158 6.55 23.83 3.20
N ASN A 159 5.28 23.76 2.82
CA ASN A 159 4.17 24.44 3.47
C ASN A 159 3.44 23.60 4.53
N TYR A 160 3.95 22.40 4.85
CA TYR A 160 3.24 21.46 5.74
C TYR A 160 3.09 21.96 7.18
N LYS A 161 4.01 22.83 7.65
CA LYS A 161 4.00 23.33 9.04
C LYS A 161 2.67 23.97 9.45
N ASN A 162 1.96 24.56 8.49
CA ASN A 162 0.65 25.18 8.71
C ASN A 162 -0.53 24.21 8.52
N LYS A 163 -0.26 22.91 8.28
CA LYS A 163 -1.28 21.90 7.96
C LYS A 163 -1.43 20.91 9.09
N GLN A 164 -2.09 21.29 10.19
CA GLN A 164 -2.25 20.47 11.39
C GLN A 164 -2.83 19.07 11.11
N LYS A 165 -3.77 18.98 10.15
CA LYS A 165 -4.35 17.70 9.76
C LYS A 165 -3.30 16.71 9.23
N VAL A 166 -2.45 17.12 8.30
CA VAL A 166 -1.41 16.22 7.74
C VAL A 166 -0.34 15.90 8.78
N ILE A 167 -0.01 16.84 9.65
CA ILE A 167 0.90 16.60 10.78
C ILE A 167 0.34 15.48 11.68
N GLY A 168 -0.95 15.54 12.01
CA GLY A 168 -1.62 14.51 12.80
C GLY A 168 -1.61 13.13 12.12
N LEU A 169 -1.82 13.08 10.80
CA LEU A 169 -1.70 11.85 10.01
C LEU A 169 -0.28 11.31 10.04
N ALA A 170 0.72 12.16 9.80
CA ALA A 170 2.13 11.78 9.77
C ALA A 170 2.62 11.23 11.12
N LYS A 171 2.19 11.81 12.25
CA LYS A 171 2.46 11.27 13.59
C LYS A 171 1.88 9.85 13.77
N ARG A 172 0.67 9.60 13.24
CA ARG A 172 0.07 8.25 13.27
C ARG A 172 0.85 7.25 12.43
N VAL A 173 1.30 7.64 11.22
CA VAL A 173 2.15 6.81 10.36
C VAL A 173 3.48 6.50 11.05
N GLU A 174 4.12 7.50 11.66
CA GLU A 174 5.36 7.29 12.40
C GLU A 174 5.17 6.30 13.55
N LYS A 175 4.13 6.46 14.36
CA LYS A 175 3.80 5.55 15.46
C LYS A 175 3.56 4.12 14.95
N GLN A 176 2.77 3.97 13.90
CA GLN A 176 2.48 2.66 13.30
C GLN A 176 3.71 2.03 12.65
N SER A 177 4.56 2.83 12.01
CA SER A 177 5.83 2.41 11.43
C SER A 177 6.78 1.84 12.51
N LYS A 178 6.91 2.52 13.66
CA LYS A 178 7.70 2.03 14.81
C LYS A 178 7.13 0.71 15.35
N LYS A 179 5.80 0.59 15.44
CA LYS A 179 5.12 -0.64 15.86
C LYS A 179 5.41 -1.80 14.91
N TYR A 180 5.20 -1.60 13.61
CA TYR A 180 5.51 -2.61 12.60
C TYR A 180 6.99 -3.01 12.60
N LYS A 181 7.91 -2.06 12.75
CA LYS A 181 9.35 -2.34 12.87
C LYS A 181 9.65 -3.33 13.98
N LYS A 182 9.09 -3.11 15.20
CA LYS A 182 9.26 -4.01 16.34
C LYS A 182 8.69 -5.40 16.02
N GLN A 183 7.42 -5.48 15.61
CA GLN A 183 6.73 -6.73 15.28
C GLN A 183 7.49 -7.56 14.23
N LEU A 184 7.92 -6.93 13.12
CA LEU A 184 8.64 -7.62 12.05
C LEU A 184 10.03 -8.11 12.49
N ASN A 185 10.67 -7.47 13.45
CA ASN A 185 11.89 -8.00 14.07
C ASN A 185 11.59 -9.25 14.89
N ASP A 186 10.49 -9.23 15.67
CA ASP A 186 10.09 -10.35 16.55
C ASP A 186 9.74 -11.62 15.74
N CYS A 187 9.09 -11.48 14.57
CA CYS A 187 8.71 -12.62 13.73
C CYS A 187 9.65 -12.87 12.53
N LYS A 188 10.80 -12.23 12.47
CA LYS A 188 11.71 -12.29 11.31
C LYS A 188 12.08 -13.71 10.92
N SER A 189 12.40 -14.56 11.89
CA SER A 189 12.77 -15.98 11.65
C SER A 189 11.64 -16.72 10.93
N SER A 190 10.40 -16.63 11.43
CA SER A 190 9.25 -17.31 10.83
C SER A 190 8.93 -16.84 9.41
N LEU A 191 9.16 -15.56 9.11
CA LEU A 191 8.95 -14.99 7.76
C LEU A 191 10.02 -15.46 6.76
N THR A 192 11.24 -15.72 7.23
CA THR A 192 12.34 -16.19 6.38
C THR A 192 12.34 -17.71 6.18
N THR A 193 11.91 -18.48 7.18
CA THR A 193 11.88 -19.95 7.16
C THR A 193 10.78 -20.50 6.24
N LYS A 194 9.62 -19.85 6.13
CA LYS A 194 8.55 -20.19 5.16
C LYS A 194 9.01 -20.15 3.69
N LYS A 195 10.25 -19.74 3.41
CA LYS A 195 10.86 -19.73 2.07
C LYS A 195 10.99 -21.14 1.46
N TYR A 196 10.97 -22.20 2.27
CA TYR A 196 11.28 -23.57 1.82
C TYR A 196 10.07 -24.49 1.66
N ILE A 197 8.84 -24.01 1.88
CA ILE A 197 7.63 -24.87 1.88
C ILE A 197 6.75 -24.69 0.61
N ILE A 198 7.21 -23.93 -0.38
CA ILE A 198 6.45 -23.78 -1.63
C ILE A 198 7.31 -24.31 -2.79
N PHE A 199 7.11 -25.56 -3.08
CA PHE A 199 7.31 -26.18 -4.39
C PHE A 199 5.97 -26.26 -5.10
#